data_c286ae2cda13f56b432f365615d3e67b
#
_entry.id   c286ae2cda13f56b432f365615d3e67b
#
_cell.length_a   1.000
_cell.length_b   1.000
_cell.length_c   1.000
_cell.angle_alpha   90.00
_cell.angle_beta   90.00
_cell.angle_gamma   90.00
#
_symmetry.space_group_name_H-M   'P 1'
#
loop_
_entity.id
_entity.type
_entity.pdbx_description
1 polymer ?
#
loop_
_entity_poly.entity_id
_entity_poly.type
_entity_poly.pdbx_seq_one_letter_code
_entity_poly.pdbx_strand_id
1 'polypeptide(L)'
;TIGGSTITQQLARNFFLTNEKTFTRKIKEAFLALKIERELDKDHILELYLNKIFLGHRAYGVGAAAEVYYGKSTDQLSLAQCAMIAALPKAPSRINPITSPERAVERRDYVLGRMLELGYVTQREHDLAVRETDRAFYHGAIAEISAPYVAEMVRVQALRLLGSKAYTGGYRVYTTIDSRLQTGANLAVSNGLEEYDQRHGFRGAEDHIDLTDQISTEDWLDVLAPYRPISGLEPGLVVEVEEQLAVVYLRNGQTIALSLEDMKWAAPFISRDRKGKEPQSVEDIMAPGDIIRARLHNDGNWRLGQLPEVESALVALDPKTGDIRALVGGYDFARSKYNRVTQGRRQPGSSFKPFIYSAALDRGATVATLVNDAPIVFEDNELERTWKPQNFSERFYGPTRLREAMVKSRNLVSIRLLRNVGIEYARDYITGFGFEKDELPANLSMALGSASLTPLSMARGYAVFANGGYLVKPQFIRTIRDMDGQVVYETRPSIICDDCR
;
A
#
# COMPACT_ATOMS: atom_id res chain seq x y z
N THR A 1 6.51 -31.05 -17.34
CA THR A 1 7.86 -31.14 -17.92
C THR A 1 8.87 -30.78 -16.85
N ILE A 2 9.63 -31.77 -16.37
CA ILE A 2 10.74 -31.55 -15.44
C ILE A 2 11.82 -30.78 -16.21
N GLY A 3 12.19 -29.60 -15.70
CA GLY A 3 13.21 -28.75 -16.31
C GLY A 3 14.61 -29.38 -16.14
N GLY A 4 15.27 -29.73 -17.24
CA GLY A 4 16.60 -30.34 -17.26
C GLY A 4 17.77 -29.34 -17.35
N SER A 5 17.67 -28.14 -16.75
CA SER A 5 18.78 -27.18 -16.75
C SER A 5 19.79 -27.49 -15.66
N THR A 6 21.10 -27.48 -16.04
CA THR A 6 22.22 -27.66 -15.10
C THR A 6 22.34 -26.46 -14.14
N ILE A 7 23.09 -26.61 -13.04
CA ILE A 7 23.44 -25.50 -12.11
C ILE A 7 24.10 -24.37 -12.89
N THR A 8 25.04 -24.64 -13.77
CA THR A 8 25.73 -23.67 -14.60
C THR A 8 24.79 -22.89 -15.53
N GLN A 9 23.83 -23.59 -16.14
CA GLN A 9 22.77 -22.94 -16.94
C GLN A 9 21.86 -22.04 -16.10
N GLN A 10 21.51 -22.46 -14.88
CA GLN A 10 20.76 -21.64 -13.96
C GLN A 10 21.56 -20.42 -13.50
N LEU A 11 22.85 -20.56 -13.24
CA LEU A 11 23.77 -19.49 -12.93
C LEU A 11 23.84 -18.49 -14.07
N ALA A 12 24.07 -18.92 -15.29
CA ALA A 12 24.09 -18.10 -16.50
C ALA A 12 22.80 -17.28 -16.65
N ARG A 13 21.65 -17.91 -16.43
CA ARG A 13 20.36 -17.23 -16.45
C ARG A 13 20.24 -16.16 -15.36
N ASN A 14 20.63 -16.48 -14.12
CA ASN A 14 20.44 -15.61 -12.97
C ASN A 14 21.35 -14.37 -12.99
N PHE A 15 22.50 -14.43 -13.66
CA PHE A 15 23.45 -13.32 -13.74
C PHE A 15 23.34 -12.48 -15.01
N PHE A 16 23.03 -13.10 -16.16
CA PHE A 16 23.21 -12.45 -17.46
C PHE A 16 21.96 -12.37 -18.32
N LEU A 17 20.86 -13.03 -17.95
CA LEU A 17 19.68 -13.15 -18.80
C LEU A 17 18.40 -12.71 -18.06
N THR A 18 17.36 -12.38 -18.84
CA THR A 18 16.03 -12.06 -18.34
C THR A 18 15.19 -13.30 -18.07
N ASN A 19 14.07 -13.14 -17.35
CA ASN A 19 13.15 -14.26 -17.05
C ASN A 19 12.20 -14.64 -18.21
N GLU A 20 12.40 -14.08 -19.40
CA GLU A 20 11.58 -14.38 -20.59
C GLU A 20 11.70 -15.85 -21.00
N LYS A 21 10.58 -16.46 -21.35
CA LYS A 21 10.53 -17.87 -21.79
C LYS A 21 10.63 -17.97 -23.32
N THR A 22 11.82 -17.63 -23.87
CA THR A 22 12.07 -17.71 -25.33
C THR A 22 13.12 -18.74 -25.68
N PHE A 23 13.03 -19.34 -26.87
CA PHE A 23 14.03 -20.28 -27.40
C PHE A 23 15.40 -19.59 -27.57
N THR A 24 15.43 -18.37 -28.06
CA THR A 24 16.64 -17.56 -28.22
C THR A 24 17.37 -17.36 -26.89
N ARG A 25 16.64 -17.08 -25.80
CA ARG A 25 17.23 -17.01 -24.48
C ARG A 25 17.82 -18.34 -24.03
N LYS A 26 17.16 -19.48 -24.33
CA LYS A 26 17.65 -20.81 -23.94
C LYS A 26 18.95 -21.20 -24.67
N ILE A 27 19.08 -20.78 -25.90
CA ILE A 27 20.33 -20.94 -26.68
C ILE A 27 21.46 -20.11 -26.08
N LYS A 28 21.21 -18.83 -25.79
CA LYS A 28 22.16 -17.93 -25.10
C LYS A 28 22.60 -18.51 -23.74
N GLU A 29 21.65 -19.05 -22.95
CA GLU A 29 21.90 -19.68 -21.66
C GLU A 29 22.92 -20.86 -21.82
N ALA A 30 22.74 -21.70 -22.84
CA ALA A 30 23.63 -22.82 -23.09
C ALA A 30 25.05 -22.36 -23.47
N PHE A 31 25.18 -21.37 -24.36
CA PHE A 31 26.50 -20.84 -24.74
C PHE A 31 27.21 -20.13 -23.58
N LEU A 32 26.46 -19.37 -22.77
CA LEU A 32 27.02 -18.73 -21.57
C LEU A 32 27.47 -19.78 -20.54
N ALA A 33 26.69 -20.85 -20.37
CA ALA A 33 27.08 -21.95 -19.48
C ALA A 33 28.39 -22.62 -19.92
N LEU A 34 28.56 -22.88 -21.22
CA LEU A 34 29.81 -23.44 -21.76
C LEU A 34 31.00 -22.49 -21.54
N LYS A 35 30.78 -21.16 -21.66
CA LYS A 35 31.82 -20.17 -21.38
C LYS A 35 32.19 -20.17 -19.89
N ILE A 36 31.21 -20.17 -18.99
CA ILE A 36 31.41 -20.22 -17.54
C ILE A 36 32.20 -21.49 -17.15
N GLU A 37 31.83 -22.65 -17.70
CA GLU A 37 32.53 -23.91 -17.43
C GLU A 37 33.99 -23.95 -17.91
N ARG A 38 34.37 -23.09 -18.85
CA ARG A 38 35.77 -22.95 -19.32
C ARG A 38 36.59 -22.00 -18.43
N GLU A 39 35.94 -21.00 -17.86
CA GLU A 39 36.60 -19.91 -17.10
C GLU A 39 36.65 -20.19 -15.59
N LEU A 40 35.70 -20.98 -15.07
CA LEU A 40 35.55 -21.25 -13.64
C LEU A 40 35.54 -22.75 -13.37
N ASP A 41 36.15 -23.16 -12.26
CA ASP A 41 36.03 -24.52 -11.75
C ASP A 41 34.64 -24.80 -11.13
N LYS A 42 34.36 -26.04 -10.79
CA LYS A 42 33.06 -26.47 -10.27
C LYS A 42 32.74 -25.88 -8.91
N ASP A 43 33.73 -25.67 -8.08
CA ASP A 43 33.54 -25.13 -6.72
C ASP A 43 33.15 -23.66 -6.78
N HIS A 44 33.81 -22.86 -7.61
CA HIS A 44 33.42 -21.48 -7.84
C HIS A 44 32.03 -21.34 -8.49
N ILE A 45 31.67 -22.23 -9.45
CA ILE A 45 30.34 -22.24 -10.04
C ILE A 45 29.29 -22.56 -8.99
N LEU A 46 29.56 -23.53 -8.09
CA LEU A 46 28.64 -23.89 -7.01
C LEU A 46 28.52 -22.75 -5.98
N GLU A 47 29.64 -22.15 -5.59
CA GLU A 47 29.65 -20.98 -4.69
C GLU A 47 28.79 -19.84 -5.21
N LEU A 48 29.01 -19.42 -6.46
CA LEU A 48 28.25 -18.37 -7.11
C LEU A 48 26.76 -18.74 -7.21
N TYR A 49 26.43 -20.00 -7.49
CA TYR A 49 25.05 -20.47 -7.53
C TYR A 49 24.39 -20.39 -6.16
N LEU A 50 25.03 -20.92 -5.11
CA LEU A 50 24.52 -20.92 -3.75
C LEU A 50 24.36 -19.51 -3.17
N ASN A 51 25.19 -18.57 -3.59
CA ASN A 51 25.09 -17.17 -3.18
C ASN A 51 24.04 -16.36 -3.94
N LYS A 52 23.52 -16.88 -5.07
CA LYS A 52 22.62 -16.11 -5.96
C LYS A 52 21.21 -16.65 -6.07
N ILE A 53 21.02 -17.95 -5.82
CA ILE A 53 19.74 -18.60 -6.06
C ILE A 53 18.64 -18.02 -5.17
N PHE A 54 17.44 -17.81 -5.74
CA PHE A 54 16.26 -17.44 -5.01
C PHE A 54 15.67 -18.63 -4.25
N LEU A 55 15.47 -18.49 -2.95
CA LEU A 55 15.04 -19.55 -2.03
C LEU A 55 13.73 -19.28 -1.30
N GLY A 56 12.91 -18.36 -1.82
CA GLY A 56 11.64 -17.96 -1.21
C GLY A 56 11.80 -16.78 -0.24
N HIS A 57 10.68 -16.19 0.21
CA HIS A 57 10.65 -15.11 1.20
C HIS A 57 11.71 -14.00 1.01
N ARG A 58 12.00 -13.65 -0.25
CA ARG A 58 13.04 -12.68 -0.65
C ARG A 58 14.48 -13.10 -0.29
N ALA A 59 14.70 -14.34 0.12
CA ALA A 59 16.03 -14.85 0.38
C ALA A 59 16.73 -15.19 -0.95
N TYR A 60 17.84 -14.53 -1.23
CA TYR A 60 18.73 -14.79 -2.34
C TYR A 60 20.05 -15.29 -1.76
N GLY A 61 20.38 -16.55 -2.06
CA GLY A 61 21.52 -17.29 -1.51
C GLY A 61 21.20 -18.04 -0.23
N VAL A 62 22.02 -19.08 0.04
CA VAL A 62 21.83 -19.99 1.18
C VAL A 62 22.03 -19.31 2.51
N GLY A 63 22.94 -18.33 2.62
CA GLY A 63 23.16 -17.55 3.81
C GLY A 63 21.91 -16.73 4.19
N ALA A 64 21.32 -16.02 3.22
CA ALA A 64 20.07 -15.29 3.44
C ALA A 64 18.90 -16.24 3.78
N ALA A 65 18.86 -17.45 3.21
CA ALA A 65 17.84 -18.44 3.54
C ALA A 65 18.02 -18.98 4.97
N ALA A 66 19.26 -19.24 5.41
CA ALA A 66 19.55 -19.65 6.78
C ALA A 66 19.07 -18.61 7.80
N GLU A 67 19.32 -17.34 7.52
CA GLU A 67 18.88 -16.24 8.36
C GLU A 67 17.36 -16.08 8.33
N VAL A 68 16.73 -16.09 7.14
CA VAL A 68 15.28 -15.88 6.97
C VAL A 68 14.45 -17.00 7.58
N TYR A 69 14.87 -18.27 7.44
CA TYR A 69 14.09 -19.43 7.90
C TYR A 69 14.42 -19.85 9.32
N TYR A 70 15.67 -19.65 9.77
CA TYR A 70 16.16 -20.18 11.05
C TYR A 70 16.81 -19.14 11.96
N GLY A 71 17.03 -17.90 11.51
CA GLY A 71 17.74 -16.87 12.29
C GLY A 71 19.19 -17.25 12.62
N LYS A 72 19.84 -18.03 11.74
CA LYS A 72 21.16 -18.62 11.94
C LYS A 72 22.08 -18.33 10.78
N SER A 73 23.39 -18.31 11.04
CA SER A 73 24.40 -18.40 10.00
C SER A 73 24.49 -19.84 9.46
N THR A 74 25.05 -20.02 8.28
CA THR A 74 25.12 -21.34 7.61
C THR A 74 25.88 -22.39 8.39
N ASP A 75 26.90 -22.01 9.14
CA ASP A 75 27.71 -22.86 10.00
C ASP A 75 26.98 -23.35 11.26
N GLN A 76 25.87 -22.72 11.63
CA GLN A 76 25.04 -23.08 12.78
C GLN A 76 23.86 -23.99 12.44
N LEU A 77 23.67 -24.31 11.15
CA LEU A 77 22.57 -25.15 10.71
C LEU A 77 22.78 -26.61 11.08
N SER A 78 21.71 -27.30 11.48
CA SER A 78 21.70 -28.75 11.60
C SER A 78 21.65 -29.41 10.20
N LEU A 79 21.95 -30.70 10.13
CA LEU A 79 21.84 -31.46 8.88
C LEU A 79 20.42 -31.38 8.28
N ALA A 80 19.38 -31.47 9.13
CA ALA A 80 18.00 -31.33 8.71
C ALA A 80 17.72 -29.94 8.12
N GLN A 81 18.24 -28.89 8.72
CA GLN A 81 18.09 -27.52 8.25
C GLN A 81 18.86 -27.27 6.94
N CYS A 82 20.07 -27.83 6.79
CA CYS A 82 20.80 -27.81 5.52
C CYS A 82 20.02 -28.52 4.40
N ALA A 83 19.47 -29.69 4.69
CA ALA A 83 18.67 -30.44 3.73
C ALA A 83 17.35 -29.70 3.35
N MET A 84 16.74 -28.99 4.31
CA MET A 84 15.59 -28.13 4.07
C MET A 84 15.94 -27.00 3.09
N ILE A 85 17.04 -26.29 3.32
CA ILE A 85 17.47 -25.20 2.40
C ILE A 85 17.80 -25.78 1.03
N ALA A 86 18.46 -26.93 0.95
CA ALA A 86 18.76 -27.62 -0.31
C ALA A 86 17.51 -28.11 -1.07
N ALA A 87 16.39 -28.28 -0.37
CA ALA A 87 15.11 -28.66 -0.96
C ALA A 87 14.38 -27.51 -1.68
N LEU A 88 14.63 -26.24 -1.26
CA LEU A 88 13.92 -25.04 -1.71
C LEU A 88 14.03 -24.73 -3.21
N PRO A 89 15.17 -24.94 -3.90
CA PRO A 89 15.32 -24.58 -5.32
C PRO A 89 14.27 -25.16 -6.26
N LYS A 90 13.60 -26.23 -5.88
CA LYS A 90 12.57 -26.89 -6.70
C LYS A 90 11.34 -25.98 -6.91
N ALA A 91 10.87 -25.32 -5.88
CA ALA A 91 9.71 -24.43 -5.93
C ALA A 91 9.68 -23.49 -4.71
N PRO A 92 10.62 -22.53 -4.59
CA PRO A 92 10.88 -21.78 -3.37
C PRO A 92 9.71 -20.94 -2.85
N SER A 93 8.81 -20.53 -3.75
CA SER A 93 7.60 -19.76 -3.36
C SER A 93 6.42 -20.64 -2.95
N ARG A 94 6.48 -21.96 -3.23
CA ARG A 94 5.35 -22.88 -3.01
C ARG A 94 5.68 -24.00 -2.02
N ILE A 95 6.94 -24.44 -2.01
CA ILE A 95 7.42 -25.53 -1.16
C ILE A 95 8.54 -24.96 -0.28
N ASN A 96 8.18 -24.34 0.81
CA ASN A 96 9.08 -23.82 1.83
C ASN A 96 8.44 -24.00 3.21
N PRO A 97 9.22 -24.03 4.30
CA PRO A 97 8.72 -24.41 5.62
C PRO A 97 7.75 -23.39 6.26
N ILE A 98 7.65 -22.18 5.70
CA ILE A 98 6.71 -21.15 6.16
C ILE A 98 5.36 -21.29 5.42
N THR A 99 5.40 -21.47 4.09
CA THR A 99 4.21 -21.44 3.24
C THR A 99 3.50 -22.82 3.18
N SER A 100 4.26 -23.91 3.24
CA SER A 100 3.75 -25.28 3.15
C SER A 100 4.67 -26.22 3.94
N PRO A 101 4.59 -26.22 5.29
CA PRO A 101 5.49 -26.96 6.18
C PRO A 101 5.58 -28.45 5.82
N GLU A 102 4.46 -29.11 5.64
CA GLU A 102 4.38 -30.55 5.35
C GLU A 102 5.11 -30.92 4.05
N ARG A 103 4.80 -30.23 2.94
CA ARG A 103 5.46 -30.44 1.64
C ARG A 103 6.96 -30.11 1.69
N ALA A 104 7.33 -29.14 2.54
CA ALA A 104 8.73 -28.80 2.74
C ALA A 104 9.48 -29.89 3.50
N VAL A 105 8.87 -30.48 4.52
CA VAL A 105 9.42 -31.63 5.26
C VAL A 105 9.54 -32.85 4.36
N GLU A 106 8.51 -33.24 3.61
CA GLU A 106 8.59 -34.31 2.62
C GLU A 106 9.76 -34.12 1.64
N ARG A 107 9.95 -32.88 1.19
CA ARG A 107 11.04 -32.59 0.25
C ARG A 107 12.40 -32.59 0.94
N ARG A 108 12.51 -32.16 2.20
CA ARG A 108 13.69 -32.29 3.05
C ARG A 108 14.09 -33.76 3.18
N ASP A 109 13.12 -34.59 3.52
CA ASP A 109 13.36 -36.04 3.76
C ASP A 109 13.77 -36.74 2.49
N TYR A 110 13.21 -36.34 1.32
CA TYR A 110 13.71 -36.79 0.02
C TYR A 110 15.19 -36.41 -0.19
N VAL A 111 15.62 -35.20 0.17
CA VAL A 111 17.01 -34.77 0.05
C VAL A 111 17.90 -35.61 0.98
N LEU A 112 17.49 -35.81 2.24
CA LEU A 112 18.20 -36.65 3.20
C LEU A 112 18.34 -38.11 2.70
N GLY A 113 17.28 -38.67 2.16
CA GLY A 113 17.32 -40.01 1.55
C GLY A 113 18.32 -40.10 0.39
N ARG A 114 18.39 -39.09 -0.48
CA ARG A 114 19.38 -39.03 -1.56
C ARG A 114 20.81 -38.88 -1.05
N MET A 115 21.01 -38.14 0.05
CA MET A 115 22.34 -38.04 0.69
C MET A 115 22.79 -39.37 1.26
N LEU A 116 21.89 -40.14 1.85
CA LEU A 116 22.17 -41.50 2.33
C LEU A 116 22.53 -42.47 1.19
N GLU A 117 21.71 -42.50 0.14
CA GLU A 117 21.93 -43.35 -1.05
C GLU A 117 23.28 -43.08 -1.72
N LEU A 118 23.73 -41.83 -1.70
CA LEU A 118 25.01 -41.41 -2.30
C LEU A 118 26.20 -41.48 -1.32
N GLY A 119 25.98 -41.91 -0.08
CA GLY A 119 27.01 -42.06 0.93
C GLY A 119 27.54 -40.76 1.55
N TYR A 120 26.80 -39.63 1.40
CA TYR A 120 27.18 -38.37 2.01
C TYR A 120 26.88 -38.31 3.50
N VAL A 121 25.94 -39.13 3.98
CA VAL A 121 25.58 -39.26 5.39
C VAL A 121 25.44 -40.74 5.75
N THR A 122 25.68 -41.07 7.02
CA THR A 122 25.45 -42.40 7.57
C THR A 122 23.97 -42.63 7.85
N GLN A 123 23.56 -43.92 7.97
CA GLN A 123 22.19 -44.28 8.35
C GLN A 123 21.78 -43.56 9.69
N ARG A 124 22.68 -43.51 10.66
CA ARG A 124 22.41 -42.87 11.97
C ARG A 124 22.15 -41.36 11.82
N GLU A 125 22.95 -40.66 11.03
CA GLU A 125 22.78 -39.23 10.78
C GLU A 125 21.48 -38.92 10.06
N HIS A 126 21.16 -39.76 9.03
CA HIS A 126 19.90 -39.67 8.33
C HIS A 126 18.70 -39.81 9.27
N ASP A 127 18.67 -40.87 10.10
CA ASP A 127 17.54 -41.16 10.98
C ASP A 127 17.37 -40.08 12.06
N LEU A 128 18.44 -39.48 12.55
CA LEU A 128 18.38 -38.35 13.45
C LEU A 128 17.83 -37.10 12.76
N ALA A 129 18.27 -36.79 11.54
CA ALA A 129 17.84 -35.62 10.78
C ALA A 129 16.36 -35.70 10.36
N VAL A 130 15.88 -36.88 9.97
CA VAL A 130 14.46 -37.10 9.62
C VAL A 130 13.55 -36.91 10.84
N ARG A 131 13.99 -37.33 12.04
CA ARG A 131 13.23 -37.16 13.30
C ARG A 131 13.27 -35.75 13.84
N GLU A 132 14.19 -34.91 13.36
CA GLU A 132 14.27 -33.51 13.80
C GLU A 132 13.04 -32.75 13.38
N THR A 133 12.28 -32.23 14.35
CA THR A 133 11.10 -31.38 14.07
C THR A 133 11.57 -30.05 13.48
N ASP A 134 11.03 -29.71 12.33
CA ASP A 134 11.31 -28.42 11.71
C ASP A 134 10.69 -27.28 12.56
N ARG A 135 11.50 -26.30 12.91
CA ARG A 135 11.12 -25.13 13.70
C ARG A 135 11.36 -23.83 12.90
N ALA A 136 11.28 -23.93 11.59
CA ALA A 136 11.41 -22.75 10.76
C ALA A 136 10.26 -21.77 11.02
N PHE A 137 10.62 -20.51 11.20
CA PHE A 137 9.67 -19.39 11.17
C PHE A 137 10.33 -18.20 10.47
N TYR A 138 9.55 -17.22 10.06
CA TYR A 138 10.07 -16.08 9.33
C TYR A 138 10.88 -15.16 10.24
N HIS A 139 12.21 -15.17 10.09
CA HIS A 139 13.15 -14.29 10.78
C HIS A 139 13.51 -13.04 9.99
N GLY A 140 12.87 -12.81 8.82
CA GLY A 140 13.10 -11.59 8.06
C GLY A 140 12.75 -10.37 8.92
N ALA A 141 13.37 -9.23 8.60
CA ALA A 141 13.09 -7.99 9.31
C ALA A 141 11.57 -7.76 9.33
N ILE A 142 10.96 -7.97 10.50
CA ILE A 142 9.58 -7.58 10.74
C ILE A 142 9.58 -6.07 10.59
N ALA A 143 8.90 -5.56 9.57
CA ALA A 143 8.76 -4.14 9.43
C ALA A 143 8.04 -3.61 10.69
N GLU A 144 8.75 -2.83 11.51
CA GLU A 144 8.19 -2.23 12.73
C GLU A 144 6.99 -1.31 12.40
N ILE A 145 6.92 -0.88 11.13
CA ILE A 145 5.89 0.02 10.62
C ILE A 145 5.49 -0.35 9.20
N SER A 146 4.19 -0.33 8.91
CA SER A 146 3.68 -0.46 7.55
C SER A 146 3.63 0.91 6.86
N ALA A 147 4.51 1.14 5.87
CA ALA A 147 4.53 2.35 5.06
C ALA A 147 4.89 2.03 3.58
N PRO A 148 4.15 1.13 2.91
CA PRO A 148 4.56 0.61 1.61
C PRO A 148 4.56 1.66 0.49
N TYR A 149 3.66 2.66 0.52
CA TYR A 149 3.66 3.76 -0.43
C TYR A 149 4.90 4.64 -0.28
N VAL A 150 5.33 4.92 0.95
CA VAL A 150 6.57 5.65 1.23
C VAL A 150 7.78 4.82 0.81
N ALA A 151 7.81 3.54 1.10
CA ALA A 151 8.89 2.64 0.69
C ALA A 151 9.08 2.63 -0.83
N GLU A 152 7.99 2.64 -1.60
CA GLU A 152 8.05 2.75 -3.06
C GLU A 152 8.56 4.13 -3.53
N MET A 153 8.13 5.21 -2.89
CA MET A 153 8.66 6.55 -3.17
C MET A 153 10.17 6.61 -2.90
N VAL A 154 10.62 6.04 -1.78
CA VAL A 154 12.04 5.93 -1.41
C VAL A 154 12.80 5.11 -2.44
N ARG A 155 12.28 3.96 -2.86
CA ARG A 155 12.90 3.11 -3.88
C ARG A 155 13.13 3.88 -5.19
N VAL A 156 12.11 4.59 -5.67
CA VAL A 156 12.18 5.39 -6.91
C VAL A 156 13.20 6.52 -6.76
N GLN A 157 13.21 7.21 -5.64
CA GLN A 157 14.14 8.32 -5.41
C GLN A 157 15.58 7.83 -5.23
N ALA A 158 15.79 6.72 -4.51
CA ALA A 158 17.11 6.10 -4.35
C ALA A 158 17.69 5.66 -5.70
N LEU A 159 16.86 5.09 -6.59
CA LEU A 159 17.28 4.77 -7.96
C LEU A 159 17.70 6.01 -8.77
N ARG A 160 17.00 7.13 -8.62
CA ARG A 160 17.38 8.38 -9.28
C ARG A 160 18.71 8.94 -8.78
N LEU A 161 18.98 8.79 -7.47
CA LEU A 161 20.19 9.32 -6.84
C LEU A 161 21.41 8.41 -7.01
N LEU A 162 21.25 7.10 -6.93
CA LEU A 162 22.32 6.11 -6.82
C LEU A 162 22.42 5.17 -8.04
N GLY A 163 21.47 5.28 -8.98
CA GLY A 163 21.38 4.35 -10.11
C GLY A 163 21.15 2.91 -9.64
N SER A 164 21.62 1.93 -10.43
CA SER A 164 21.49 0.50 -10.11
C SER A 164 22.15 0.09 -8.80
N LYS A 165 23.14 0.86 -8.32
CA LYS A 165 23.80 0.63 -7.03
C LYS A 165 22.81 0.69 -5.85
N ALA A 166 21.66 1.36 -5.99
CA ALA A 166 20.62 1.40 -4.98
C ALA A 166 20.17 -0.01 -4.51
N TYR A 167 20.27 -1.02 -5.38
CA TYR A 167 19.88 -2.40 -5.05
C TYR A 167 21.02 -3.27 -4.51
N THR A 168 22.26 -2.92 -4.78
CA THR A 168 23.42 -3.79 -4.50
C THR A 168 24.42 -3.19 -3.53
N GLY A 169 24.31 -1.87 -3.24
CA GLY A 169 25.30 -1.14 -2.44
C GLY A 169 25.05 -1.15 -0.93
N GLY A 170 24.06 -1.91 -0.42
CA GLY A 170 23.79 -2.03 1.02
C GLY A 170 23.43 -0.72 1.72
N TYR A 171 22.78 0.20 1.03
CA TYR A 171 22.44 1.52 1.55
C TYR A 171 21.34 1.47 2.62
N ARG A 172 21.47 2.34 3.62
CA ARG A 172 20.45 2.62 4.64
C ARG A 172 19.84 3.97 4.35
N VAL A 173 18.51 4.00 4.16
CA VAL A 173 17.77 5.24 3.87
C VAL A 173 16.95 5.63 5.10
N TYR A 174 17.26 6.78 5.66
CA TYR A 174 16.53 7.37 6.78
C TYR A 174 15.48 8.34 6.23
N THR A 175 14.23 8.11 6.59
CA THR A 175 13.10 8.91 6.13
C THR A 175 12.67 9.94 7.18
N THR A 176 11.75 10.83 6.80
CA THR A 176 11.14 11.82 7.70
C THR A 176 9.88 11.30 8.39
N ILE A 177 9.47 10.07 8.07
CA ILE A 177 8.25 9.44 8.60
C ILE A 177 8.34 9.25 10.12
N ASP A 178 7.29 9.64 10.82
CA ASP A 178 7.08 9.35 12.23
C ASP A 178 6.23 8.08 12.36
N SER A 179 6.73 7.08 13.11
CA SER A 179 6.08 5.77 13.22
C SER A 179 4.68 5.84 13.83
N ARG A 180 4.47 6.70 14.83
CA ARG A 180 3.17 6.85 15.51
C ARG A 180 2.16 7.52 14.58
N LEU A 181 2.58 8.58 13.88
CA LEU A 181 1.71 9.28 12.93
C LEU A 181 1.37 8.39 11.74
N GLN A 182 2.32 7.60 11.23
CA GLN A 182 2.07 6.66 10.14
C GLN A 182 1.10 5.54 10.54
N THR A 183 1.27 4.97 11.74
CA THR A 183 0.35 3.95 12.27
C THR A 183 -1.06 4.54 12.43
N GLY A 184 -1.17 5.73 13.02
CA GLY A 184 -2.45 6.44 13.14
C GLY A 184 -3.09 6.76 11.78
N ALA A 185 -2.28 7.14 10.78
CA ALA A 185 -2.76 7.40 9.42
C ALA A 185 -3.27 6.14 8.72
N ASN A 186 -2.57 5.01 8.87
CA ASN A 186 -3.02 3.73 8.33
C ASN A 186 -4.38 3.35 8.91
N LEU A 187 -4.52 3.40 10.23
CA LEU A 187 -5.79 3.11 10.92
C LEU A 187 -6.91 4.07 10.51
N ALA A 188 -6.62 5.36 10.42
CA ALA A 188 -7.63 6.37 10.04
C ALA A 188 -8.16 6.14 8.62
N VAL A 189 -7.28 5.80 7.66
CA VAL A 189 -7.69 5.50 6.28
C VAL A 189 -8.48 4.20 6.22
N SER A 190 -8.02 3.13 6.87
CA SER A 190 -8.72 1.84 6.87
C SER A 190 -10.10 1.97 7.51
N ASN A 191 -10.16 2.48 8.74
CA ASN A 191 -11.42 2.61 9.47
C ASN A 191 -12.40 3.53 8.76
N GLY A 192 -11.93 4.70 8.27
CA GLY A 192 -12.80 5.65 7.56
C GLY A 192 -13.39 5.08 6.27
N LEU A 193 -12.64 4.28 5.53
CA LEU A 193 -13.11 3.60 4.32
C LEU A 193 -14.09 2.48 4.65
N GLU A 194 -13.81 1.69 5.69
CA GLU A 194 -14.70 0.60 6.13
C GLU A 194 -16.00 1.14 6.70
N GLU A 195 -15.96 2.19 7.55
CA GLU A 195 -17.16 2.84 8.05
C GLU A 195 -18.01 3.47 6.92
N TYR A 196 -17.35 4.09 5.94
CA TYR A 196 -18.04 4.60 4.77
C TYR A 196 -18.76 3.48 4.03
N ASP A 197 -18.07 2.38 3.80
CA ASP A 197 -18.56 1.23 3.05
C ASP A 197 -19.74 0.55 3.78
N GLN A 198 -19.62 0.34 5.10
CA GLN A 198 -20.69 -0.21 5.96
C GLN A 198 -21.95 0.65 5.96
N ARG A 199 -21.82 1.99 5.92
CA ARG A 199 -23.00 2.89 5.82
C ARG A 199 -23.81 2.67 4.54
N HIS A 200 -23.18 2.17 3.48
CA HIS A 200 -23.82 1.92 2.19
C HIS A 200 -24.39 0.50 2.06
N GLY A 201 -24.08 -0.38 3.01
CA GLY A 201 -24.61 -1.75 3.08
C GLY A 201 -23.63 -2.82 2.60
N PHE A 202 -24.01 -4.05 2.81
CA PHE A 202 -23.23 -5.23 2.47
C PHE A 202 -23.46 -5.65 1.02
N ARG A 203 -22.41 -5.94 0.28
CA ARG A 203 -22.48 -6.35 -1.13
C ARG A 203 -22.55 -7.87 -1.34
N GLY A 204 -22.61 -8.63 -0.23
CA GLY A 204 -22.59 -10.08 -0.26
C GLY A 204 -21.18 -10.67 -0.11
N ALA A 205 -21.11 -11.99 -0.20
CA ALA A 205 -19.87 -12.75 -0.19
C ALA A 205 -18.98 -12.39 -1.41
N GLU A 206 -17.66 -12.54 -1.27
CA GLU A 206 -16.73 -12.34 -2.39
C GLU A 206 -16.85 -13.46 -3.43
N ASP A 207 -17.18 -14.66 -2.97
CA ASP A 207 -17.37 -15.84 -3.80
C ASP A 207 -18.24 -16.85 -3.03
N HIS A 208 -18.70 -17.90 -3.72
CA HIS A 208 -19.48 -18.98 -3.12
C HIS A 208 -18.99 -20.34 -3.65
N ILE A 209 -18.86 -21.31 -2.75
CA ILE A 209 -18.44 -22.67 -3.07
C ILE A 209 -19.45 -23.65 -2.51
N ASP A 210 -19.96 -24.53 -3.36
CA ASP A 210 -20.84 -25.60 -2.92
C ASP A 210 -20.10 -26.55 -1.96
N LEU A 211 -20.45 -26.50 -0.68
CA LEU A 211 -19.94 -27.43 0.32
C LEU A 211 -20.64 -28.78 0.14
N THR A 212 -19.99 -29.66 -0.63
CA THR A 212 -20.47 -31.07 -0.77
C THR A 212 -19.75 -31.95 0.24
N ASP A 213 -20.30 -33.13 0.55
CA ASP A 213 -19.70 -34.14 1.43
C ASP A 213 -18.29 -34.61 0.97
N GLN A 214 -17.84 -34.18 -0.19
CA GLN A 214 -16.54 -34.51 -0.76
C GLN A 214 -15.44 -33.48 -0.39
N ILE A 215 -15.79 -32.30 0.18
CA ILE A 215 -14.84 -31.29 0.62
C ILE A 215 -14.57 -31.50 2.10
N SER A 216 -13.43 -32.08 2.42
CA SER A 216 -12.99 -32.26 3.81
C SER A 216 -12.53 -30.95 4.44
N THR A 217 -12.47 -30.90 5.77
CA THR A 217 -11.91 -29.75 6.50
C THR A 217 -10.45 -29.46 6.14
N GLU A 218 -9.71 -30.45 5.64
CA GLU A 218 -8.34 -30.31 5.15
C GLU A 218 -8.30 -29.52 3.83
N ASP A 219 -9.36 -29.61 3.01
CA ASP A 219 -9.47 -28.91 1.73
C ASP A 219 -9.84 -27.41 1.89
N TRP A 220 -10.39 -26.98 3.04
CA TRP A 220 -10.81 -25.60 3.27
C TRP A 220 -9.65 -24.60 3.18
N LEU A 221 -8.45 -25.02 3.58
CA LEU A 221 -7.24 -24.17 3.41
C LEU A 221 -6.87 -23.99 1.94
N ASP A 222 -7.01 -25.04 1.12
CA ASP A 222 -6.76 -24.95 -0.31
C ASP A 222 -7.81 -24.08 -1.01
N VAL A 223 -9.07 -24.15 -0.57
CA VAL A 223 -10.16 -23.26 -1.00
C VAL A 223 -9.84 -21.80 -0.70
N LEU A 224 -9.34 -21.50 0.50
CA LEU A 224 -8.99 -20.15 0.93
C LEU A 224 -7.62 -19.67 0.43
N ALA A 225 -6.80 -20.54 -0.16
CA ALA A 225 -5.44 -20.18 -0.62
C ALA A 225 -5.39 -19.03 -1.63
N PRO A 226 -6.34 -18.86 -2.59
CA PRO A 226 -6.36 -17.73 -3.51
C PRO A 226 -6.65 -16.38 -2.81
N TYR A 227 -7.39 -16.39 -1.72
CA TYR A 227 -7.84 -15.20 -0.99
C TYR A 227 -6.81 -14.81 0.05
N ARG A 228 -6.06 -13.74 -0.20
CA ARG A 228 -5.06 -13.26 0.76
C ARG A 228 -5.66 -12.25 1.73
N PRO A 229 -5.12 -12.12 2.96
CA PRO A 229 -5.45 -11.04 3.86
C PRO A 229 -5.17 -9.67 3.23
N ILE A 230 -6.06 -8.70 3.46
CA ILE A 230 -5.97 -7.34 2.92
C ILE A 230 -6.24 -6.35 4.04
N SER A 231 -5.27 -5.54 4.39
CA SER A 231 -5.37 -4.51 5.44
C SER A 231 -5.96 -5.02 6.76
N GLY A 232 -5.66 -6.28 7.15
CA GLY A 232 -6.17 -6.90 8.37
C GLY A 232 -7.57 -7.49 8.25
N LEU A 233 -8.17 -7.50 7.06
CA LEU A 233 -9.34 -8.30 6.75
C LEU A 233 -8.88 -9.70 6.33
N GLU A 234 -9.18 -10.71 7.16
CA GLU A 234 -8.90 -12.12 6.90
C GLU A 234 -10.00 -12.75 6.07
N PRO A 235 -9.67 -13.54 5.04
CA PRO A 235 -10.66 -14.32 4.32
C PRO A 235 -11.09 -15.51 5.15
N GLY A 236 -12.39 -15.83 5.09
CA GLY A 236 -12.99 -16.95 5.78
C GLY A 236 -14.08 -17.63 4.95
N LEU A 237 -14.19 -18.93 5.11
CA LEU A 237 -15.24 -19.77 4.55
C LEU A 237 -16.34 -19.94 5.61
N VAL A 238 -17.56 -19.58 5.27
CA VAL A 238 -18.72 -19.83 6.11
C VAL A 238 -19.02 -21.32 6.06
N VAL A 239 -18.94 -22.01 7.20
CA VAL A 239 -19.11 -23.47 7.27
C VAL A 239 -20.47 -23.86 7.85
N GLU A 240 -21.03 -23.01 8.70
CA GLU A 240 -22.33 -23.23 9.32
C GLU A 240 -23.04 -21.90 9.57
N VAL A 241 -24.34 -21.87 9.40
CA VAL A 241 -25.18 -20.69 9.63
C VAL A 241 -26.39 -21.11 10.46
N GLU A 242 -26.58 -20.40 11.56
CA GLU A 242 -27.76 -20.46 12.42
C GLU A 242 -28.44 -19.09 12.46
N GLU A 243 -29.64 -18.98 12.97
CA GLU A 243 -30.43 -17.74 13.02
C GLU A 243 -29.62 -16.55 13.61
N GLN A 244 -28.84 -16.80 14.67
CA GLN A 244 -28.09 -15.73 15.41
C GLN A 244 -26.58 -15.81 15.26
N LEU A 245 -26.03 -16.82 14.60
CA LEU A 245 -24.59 -17.11 14.58
C LEU A 245 -24.16 -17.72 13.24
N ALA A 246 -23.00 -17.31 12.75
CA ALA A 246 -22.27 -18.03 11.71
C ALA A 246 -20.96 -18.58 12.25
N VAL A 247 -20.61 -19.79 11.84
CA VAL A 247 -19.31 -20.39 12.07
C VAL A 247 -18.47 -20.21 10.81
N VAL A 248 -17.29 -19.61 10.95
CA VAL A 248 -16.43 -19.26 9.84
C VAL A 248 -15.01 -19.82 10.05
N TYR A 249 -14.52 -20.54 9.07
CA TYR A 249 -13.15 -21.05 9.05
C TYR A 249 -12.24 -20.06 8.34
N LEU A 250 -11.28 -19.49 9.05
CA LEU A 250 -10.35 -18.49 8.52
C LEU A 250 -9.15 -19.13 7.81
N ARG A 251 -8.57 -18.40 6.88
CA ARG A 251 -7.37 -18.82 6.14
C ARG A 251 -6.16 -19.13 7.04
N ASN A 252 -6.08 -18.57 8.24
CA ASN A 252 -5.04 -18.87 9.23
C ASN A 252 -5.26 -20.18 10.00
N GLY A 253 -6.31 -20.94 9.68
CA GLY A 253 -6.68 -22.21 10.31
C GLY A 253 -7.52 -22.07 11.57
N GLN A 254 -7.92 -20.86 11.96
CA GLN A 254 -8.80 -20.62 13.11
C GLN A 254 -10.27 -20.74 12.70
N THR A 255 -11.07 -21.32 13.56
CA THR A 255 -12.54 -21.25 13.46
C THR A 255 -13.05 -20.17 14.41
N ILE A 256 -13.88 -19.28 13.89
CA ILE A 256 -14.47 -18.16 14.63
C ILE A 256 -15.99 -18.20 14.55
N ALA A 257 -16.62 -17.53 15.49
CA ALA A 257 -18.07 -17.32 15.50
C ALA A 257 -18.35 -15.82 15.26
N LEU A 258 -19.29 -15.53 14.35
CA LEU A 258 -19.77 -14.18 14.06
C LEU A 258 -21.24 -14.09 14.50
N SER A 259 -21.56 -13.19 15.42
CA SER A 259 -22.92 -12.99 15.91
C SER A 259 -23.72 -12.05 14.99
N LEU A 260 -25.03 -12.22 14.93
CA LEU A 260 -25.92 -11.30 14.21
C LEU A 260 -25.77 -9.86 14.71
N GLU A 261 -25.54 -9.67 16.02
CA GLU A 261 -25.35 -8.34 16.61
C GLU A 261 -24.18 -7.59 15.98
N ASP A 262 -23.06 -8.28 15.72
CA ASP A 262 -21.86 -7.72 15.07
C ASP A 262 -22.04 -7.49 13.56
N MET A 263 -23.15 -8.01 12.98
CA MET A 263 -23.43 -7.96 11.55
C MET A 263 -24.69 -7.13 11.20
N LYS A 264 -25.36 -6.47 12.13
CA LYS A 264 -26.56 -5.66 11.87
C LYS A 264 -26.39 -4.57 10.82
N TRP A 265 -25.16 -4.07 10.64
CA TRP A 265 -24.83 -3.11 9.59
C TRP A 265 -24.99 -3.71 8.17
N ALA A 266 -24.99 -5.04 8.04
CA ALA A 266 -24.91 -5.78 6.78
C ALA A 266 -26.23 -5.81 6.00
N ALA A 267 -27.06 -4.76 6.11
CA ALA A 267 -28.19 -4.56 5.22
C ALA A 267 -27.73 -4.59 3.76
N PRO A 268 -28.44 -5.28 2.84
CA PRO A 268 -28.02 -5.42 1.45
C PRO A 268 -27.78 -4.07 0.75
N PHE A 269 -26.65 -3.92 0.08
CA PHE A 269 -26.38 -2.78 -0.79
C PHE A 269 -27.34 -2.78 -1.99
N ILE A 270 -28.00 -1.66 -2.26
CA ILE A 270 -28.91 -1.51 -3.39
C ILE A 270 -28.34 -0.50 -4.39
N SER A 271 -27.91 0.65 -3.89
CA SER A 271 -27.30 1.72 -4.69
C SER A 271 -26.50 2.64 -3.78
N ARG A 272 -25.77 3.61 -4.37
CA ARG A 272 -25.00 4.60 -3.61
C ARG A 272 -25.82 5.33 -2.53
N ASP A 273 -27.10 5.56 -2.78
CA ASP A 273 -27.96 6.34 -1.89
C ASP A 273 -29.01 5.49 -1.17
N ARG A 274 -28.97 4.16 -1.34
CA ARG A 274 -29.99 3.28 -0.81
C ARG A 274 -29.43 1.91 -0.42
N LYS A 275 -29.75 1.45 0.79
CA LYS A 275 -29.53 0.09 1.27
C LYS A 275 -30.86 -0.61 1.64
N GLY A 276 -30.83 -1.91 1.75
CA GLY A 276 -31.95 -2.75 2.10
C GLY A 276 -32.38 -2.60 3.57
N LYS A 277 -33.24 -3.49 4.01
CA LYS A 277 -33.66 -3.59 5.40
C LYS A 277 -32.52 -4.20 6.23
N GLU A 278 -32.48 -3.83 7.51
CA GLU A 278 -31.60 -4.46 8.48
C GLU A 278 -31.89 -5.97 8.57
N PRO A 279 -30.85 -6.83 8.53
CA PRO A 279 -31.03 -8.27 8.59
C PRO A 279 -31.63 -8.68 9.94
N GLN A 280 -32.48 -9.68 9.90
CA GLN A 280 -33.17 -10.23 11.11
C GLN A 280 -32.54 -11.56 11.53
N SER A 281 -31.85 -12.24 10.63
CA SER A 281 -31.10 -13.46 10.86
C SER A 281 -29.76 -13.43 10.12
N VAL A 282 -28.85 -14.32 10.46
CA VAL A 282 -27.60 -14.50 9.76
C VAL A 282 -27.81 -15.04 8.34
N GLU A 283 -28.86 -15.81 8.13
CA GLU A 283 -29.29 -16.34 6.82
C GLU A 283 -29.65 -15.21 5.82
N ASP A 284 -30.06 -14.02 6.32
CA ASP A 284 -30.29 -12.83 5.47
C ASP A 284 -29.00 -12.25 4.92
N ILE A 285 -27.83 -12.63 5.49
CA ILE A 285 -26.53 -12.03 5.20
C ILE A 285 -25.64 -12.98 4.40
N MET A 286 -25.58 -14.25 4.79
CA MET A 286 -24.66 -15.25 4.25
C MET A 286 -25.20 -16.66 4.34
N ALA A 287 -24.61 -17.56 3.56
CA ALA A 287 -24.93 -18.99 3.53
C ALA A 287 -23.65 -19.84 3.70
N PRO A 288 -23.78 -21.10 4.13
CA PRO A 288 -22.65 -22.04 4.11
C PRO A 288 -22.04 -22.12 2.70
N GLY A 289 -20.73 -22.08 2.61
CA GLY A 289 -19.99 -22.02 1.33
C GLY A 289 -19.58 -20.60 0.90
N ASP A 290 -20.09 -19.56 1.52
CA ASP A 290 -19.73 -18.19 1.23
C ASP A 290 -18.29 -17.88 1.66
N ILE A 291 -17.55 -17.17 0.79
CA ILE A 291 -16.25 -16.59 1.13
C ILE A 291 -16.48 -15.15 1.56
N ILE A 292 -16.17 -14.88 2.82
CA ILE A 292 -16.35 -13.56 3.43
C ILE A 292 -15.04 -12.99 3.97
N ARG A 293 -15.08 -11.76 4.49
CA ARG A 293 -14.00 -11.14 5.25
C ARG A 293 -14.38 -10.95 6.71
N ALA A 294 -13.43 -11.23 7.59
CA ALA A 294 -13.57 -10.93 9.01
C ALA A 294 -12.37 -10.13 9.51
N ARG A 295 -12.60 -9.24 10.48
CA ARG A 295 -11.58 -8.44 11.15
C ARG A 295 -11.55 -8.73 12.64
N LEU A 296 -10.35 -8.94 13.16
CA LEU A 296 -10.11 -8.99 14.61
C LEU A 296 -10.04 -7.55 15.15
N HIS A 297 -10.91 -7.22 16.09
CA HIS A 297 -10.95 -5.94 16.77
C HIS A 297 -10.09 -5.95 18.06
N ASN A 298 -9.81 -4.76 18.59
CA ASN A 298 -8.98 -4.60 19.79
C ASN A 298 -9.60 -5.21 21.06
N ASP A 299 -10.90 -5.48 21.06
CA ASP A 299 -11.62 -6.17 22.13
C ASP A 299 -11.48 -7.70 22.07
N GLY A 300 -10.74 -8.21 21.09
CA GLY A 300 -10.52 -9.63 20.86
C GLY A 300 -11.63 -10.33 20.08
N ASN A 301 -12.67 -9.61 19.66
CA ASN A 301 -13.79 -10.16 18.91
C ASN A 301 -13.57 -10.02 17.40
N TRP A 302 -13.98 -11.05 16.66
CA TRP A 302 -14.05 -11.01 15.20
C TRP A 302 -15.39 -10.42 14.77
N ARG A 303 -15.35 -9.59 13.74
CA ARG A 303 -16.54 -8.98 13.13
C ARG A 303 -16.50 -9.12 11.63
N LEU A 304 -17.69 -9.20 11.02
CA LEU A 304 -17.84 -9.19 9.56
C LEU A 304 -17.28 -7.89 8.99
N GLY A 305 -16.50 -8.02 7.93
CA GLY A 305 -15.99 -6.92 7.14
C GLY A 305 -16.26 -7.11 5.65
N GLN A 306 -16.01 -6.10 4.87
CA GLN A 306 -15.95 -6.21 3.40
C GLN A 306 -14.85 -5.30 2.85
N LEU A 307 -14.32 -5.64 1.69
CA LEU A 307 -13.31 -4.82 1.02
C LEU A 307 -13.96 -3.55 0.48
N PRO A 308 -13.50 -2.35 0.88
CA PRO A 308 -14.06 -1.10 0.37
C PRO A 308 -13.89 -0.98 -1.14
N GLU A 309 -14.94 -0.53 -1.83
CA GLU A 309 -14.86 -0.16 -3.26
C GLU A 309 -14.28 1.23 -3.45
N VAL A 310 -14.50 2.10 -2.48
CA VAL A 310 -13.95 3.46 -2.49
C VAL A 310 -12.51 3.48 -1.99
N GLU A 311 -11.81 4.52 -2.35
CA GLU A 311 -10.42 4.72 -1.97
C GLU A 311 -10.21 6.10 -1.36
N SER A 312 -9.27 6.21 -0.45
CA SER A 312 -8.88 7.46 0.19
C SER A 312 -7.37 7.60 0.23
N ALA A 313 -6.91 8.73 0.71
CA ALA A 313 -5.50 9.01 0.94
C ALA A 313 -5.33 9.96 2.12
N LEU A 314 -4.18 9.87 2.79
CA LEU A 314 -3.82 10.77 3.86
C LEU A 314 -2.37 11.20 3.71
N VAL A 315 -2.09 12.48 3.95
CA VAL A 315 -0.73 13.01 4.08
C VAL A 315 -0.67 13.99 5.26
N ALA A 316 0.35 13.82 6.08
CA ALA A 316 0.72 14.76 7.14
C ALA A 316 2.07 15.38 6.81
N LEU A 317 2.09 16.70 6.71
CA LEU A 317 3.26 17.50 6.36
C LEU A 317 3.63 18.41 7.54
N ASP A 318 4.91 18.43 7.91
CA ASP A 318 5.43 19.43 8.84
C ASP A 318 5.48 20.80 8.12
N PRO A 319 4.72 21.81 8.58
CA PRO A 319 4.65 23.07 7.88
C PRO A 319 5.95 23.90 7.94
N LYS A 320 6.84 23.63 8.90
CA LYS A 320 8.11 24.38 9.04
C LYS A 320 9.23 23.81 8.19
N THR A 321 9.32 22.48 8.09
CA THR A 321 10.43 21.80 7.42
C THR A 321 10.04 21.21 6.06
N GLY A 322 8.75 21.01 5.79
CA GLY A 322 8.29 20.27 4.63
C GLY A 322 8.42 18.75 4.76
N ASP A 323 8.79 18.24 5.94
CA ASP A 323 8.91 16.80 6.18
C ASP A 323 7.55 16.12 6.05
N ILE A 324 7.45 15.11 5.21
CA ILE A 324 6.28 14.20 5.20
C ILE A 324 6.41 13.29 6.41
N ARG A 325 5.50 13.48 7.38
CA ARG A 325 5.50 12.76 8.66
C ARG A 325 4.69 11.46 8.59
N ALA A 326 3.66 11.43 7.74
CA ALA A 326 2.87 10.23 7.43
C ALA A 326 2.30 10.33 6.02
N LEU A 327 2.18 9.19 5.34
CA LEU A 327 1.59 9.11 4.01
C LEU A 327 0.93 7.75 3.77
N VAL A 328 -0.35 7.79 3.39
CA VAL A 328 -1.13 6.62 2.99
C VAL A 328 -1.79 6.92 1.64
N GLY A 329 -1.44 6.16 0.62
CA GLY A 329 -1.87 6.42 -0.77
C GLY A 329 -3.12 5.65 -1.21
N GLY A 330 -3.70 4.82 -0.36
CA GLY A 330 -4.88 3.98 -0.63
C GLY A 330 -5.15 2.99 0.48
N TYR A 331 -6.22 2.22 0.37
CA TYR A 331 -6.62 1.21 1.36
C TYR A 331 -5.56 0.12 1.56
N ASP A 332 -5.07 -0.46 0.46
CA ASP A 332 -4.03 -1.51 0.48
C ASP A 332 -3.09 -1.39 -0.73
N PHE A 333 -1.78 -1.39 -0.47
CA PHE A 333 -0.76 -1.22 -1.51
C PHE A 333 -0.66 -2.43 -2.46
N ALA A 334 -0.94 -3.63 -1.97
CA ALA A 334 -0.89 -4.81 -2.81
C ALA A 334 -2.09 -4.88 -3.77
N ARG A 335 -3.23 -4.29 -3.36
CA ARG A 335 -4.43 -4.13 -4.19
C ARG A 335 -4.25 -2.99 -5.21
N SER A 336 -3.69 -1.87 -4.79
CA SER A 336 -3.47 -0.71 -5.65
C SER A 336 -2.16 -0.01 -5.32
N LYS A 337 -1.21 -0.05 -6.24
CA LYS A 337 0.07 0.65 -6.14
C LYS A 337 -0.04 2.14 -6.48
N TYR A 338 -1.21 2.59 -6.93
CA TYR A 338 -1.46 3.98 -7.29
C TYR A 338 -1.48 4.85 -6.03
N ASN A 339 -0.46 5.70 -5.89
CA ASN A 339 -0.33 6.59 -4.75
C ASN A 339 -1.20 7.84 -4.95
N ARG A 340 -2.38 7.85 -4.35
CA ARG A 340 -3.34 8.95 -4.50
C ARG A 340 -2.87 10.26 -3.89
N VAL A 341 -1.93 10.23 -2.96
CA VAL A 341 -1.34 11.45 -2.39
C VAL A 341 -0.56 12.25 -3.42
N THR A 342 0.20 11.56 -4.29
CA THR A 342 1.11 12.20 -5.25
C THR A 342 0.62 12.13 -6.69
N GLN A 343 -0.26 11.18 -7.01
CA GLN A 343 -0.73 10.91 -8.38
C GLN A 343 -2.22 11.21 -8.57
N GLY A 344 -3.02 11.09 -7.49
CA GLY A 344 -4.47 11.30 -7.52
C GLY A 344 -4.80 12.78 -7.66
N ARG A 345 -5.30 13.18 -8.83
CA ARG A 345 -5.76 14.53 -9.09
C ARG A 345 -7.28 14.60 -8.95
N ARG A 346 -7.75 15.46 -8.07
CA ARG A 346 -9.18 15.68 -7.79
C ARG A 346 -9.45 17.16 -7.54
N GLN A 347 -10.69 17.54 -7.75
CA GLN A 347 -11.15 18.88 -7.46
C GLN A 347 -11.20 19.08 -5.94
N PRO A 348 -10.44 20.03 -5.36
CA PRO A 348 -10.44 20.28 -3.92
C PRO A 348 -11.75 20.89 -3.42
N GLY A 349 -12.59 21.41 -4.32
CA GLY A 349 -13.84 22.03 -3.96
C GLY A 349 -13.61 23.24 -3.05
N SER A 350 -14.49 23.44 -2.08
CA SER A 350 -14.43 24.59 -1.16
C SER A 350 -13.17 24.68 -0.31
N SER A 351 -12.38 23.64 -0.20
CA SER A 351 -11.06 23.72 0.45
C SER A 351 -10.06 24.60 -0.31
N PHE A 352 -10.36 24.97 -1.56
CA PHE A 352 -9.55 25.90 -2.33
C PHE A 352 -9.84 27.39 -2.02
N LYS A 353 -10.98 27.71 -1.42
CA LYS A 353 -11.42 29.10 -1.14
C LYS A 353 -10.40 29.92 -0.34
N PRO A 354 -9.69 29.40 0.68
CA PRO A 354 -8.70 30.19 1.41
C PRO A 354 -7.68 30.90 0.52
N PHE A 355 -7.23 30.25 -0.58
CA PHE A 355 -6.28 30.84 -1.51
C PHE A 355 -6.88 32.02 -2.30
N ILE A 356 -8.16 31.92 -2.69
CA ILE A 356 -8.89 33.01 -3.36
C ILE A 356 -9.06 34.20 -2.40
N TYR A 357 -9.43 33.91 -1.15
CA TYR A 357 -9.59 34.94 -0.12
C TYR A 357 -8.25 35.60 0.23
N SER A 358 -7.17 34.84 0.28
CA SER A 358 -5.82 35.38 0.46
C SER A 358 -5.45 36.38 -0.65
N ALA A 359 -5.70 36.02 -1.91
CA ALA A 359 -5.46 36.91 -3.05
C ALA A 359 -6.31 38.21 -2.96
N ALA A 360 -7.52 38.12 -2.43
CA ALA A 360 -8.38 39.29 -2.23
C ALA A 360 -7.86 40.19 -1.11
N LEU A 361 -7.38 39.63 0.00
CA LEU A 361 -6.78 40.38 1.09
C LEU A 361 -5.52 41.11 0.64
N ASP A 362 -4.68 40.44 -0.19
CA ASP A 362 -3.49 41.05 -0.78
C ASP A 362 -3.84 42.26 -1.69
N ARG A 363 -4.98 42.20 -2.37
CA ARG A 363 -5.53 43.31 -3.15
C ARG A 363 -6.28 44.38 -2.38
N GLY A 364 -6.16 44.39 -1.05
CA GLY A 364 -6.71 45.43 -0.18
C GLY A 364 -8.11 45.18 0.35
N ALA A 365 -8.71 43.98 0.07
CA ALA A 365 -9.92 43.59 0.81
C ALA A 365 -9.58 43.37 2.28
N THR A 366 -10.57 43.47 3.15
CA THR A 366 -10.44 43.17 4.57
C THR A 366 -11.44 42.09 4.98
N VAL A 367 -11.23 41.46 6.13
CA VAL A 367 -12.18 40.46 6.66
C VAL A 367 -13.60 41.06 6.91
N ALA A 368 -13.73 42.39 7.00
CA ALA A 368 -14.98 43.09 7.15
C ALA A 368 -15.59 43.55 5.81
N THR A 369 -14.87 43.45 4.69
CA THR A 369 -15.35 43.79 3.35
C THR A 369 -16.67 43.07 3.08
N LEU A 370 -17.68 43.82 2.63
CA LEU A 370 -19.01 43.32 2.30
C LEU A 370 -19.06 42.92 0.81
N VAL A 371 -19.49 41.68 0.54
CA VAL A 371 -19.78 41.18 -0.79
C VAL A 371 -21.22 40.65 -0.81
N ASN A 372 -21.98 40.99 -1.84
CA ASN A 372 -23.37 40.59 -1.91
C ASN A 372 -23.55 39.10 -2.25
N ASP A 373 -24.18 38.34 -1.34
CA ASP A 373 -24.58 36.94 -1.55
C ASP A 373 -25.97 36.93 -2.21
N ALA A 374 -26.00 37.12 -3.53
CA ALA A 374 -27.21 37.22 -4.34
C ALA A 374 -27.07 36.38 -5.62
N PRO A 375 -28.14 36.04 -6.31
CA PRO A 375 -28.07 35.31 -7.59
C PRO A 375 -27.12 35.97 -8.58
N ILE A 376 -26.43 35.11 -9.36
CA ILE A 376 -25.55 35.54 -10.43
C ILE A 376 -25.73 34.56 -11.58
N VAL A 377 -25.76 35.09 -12.78
CA VAL A 377 -25.88 34.30 -14.02
C VAL A 377 -24.74 34.73 -14.93
N PHE A 378 -24.05 33.77 -15.48
CA PHE A 378 -23.02 33.96 -16.49
C PHE A 378 -23.48 33.32 -17.80
N GLU A 379 -23.42 34.07 -18.87
CA GLU A 379 -23.59 33.54 -20.21
C GLU A 379 -22.20 33.14 -20.75
N ASP A 380 -22.03 31.88 -21.04
CA ASP A 380 -20.81 31.37 -21.65
C ASP A 380 -21.10 31.26 -23.16
N ASN A 381 -20.61 32.26 -23.89
CA ASN A 381 -20.84 32.36 -25.33
C ASN A 381 -20.12 31.27 -26.15
N GLU A 382 -19.09 30.60 -25.56
CA GLU A 382 -18.35 29.53 -26.27
C GLU A 382 -19.02 28.16 -26.11
N LEU A 383 -19.75 27.94 -25.00
CA LEU A 383 -20.38 26.64 -24.70
C LEU A 383 -21.89 26.63 -24.87
N GLU A 384 -22.52 27.74 -25.33
CA GLU A 384 -23.98 27.93 -25.38
C GLU A 384 -24.71 27.51 -24.09
N ARG A 385 -24.06 27.66 -22.96
CA ARG A 385 -24.57 27.23 -21.65
C ARG A 385 -24.59 28.39 -20.66
N THR A 386 -25.70 28.51 -19.98
CA THR A 386 -25.87 29.46 -18.89
C THR A 386 -25.41 28.84 -17.59
N TRP A 387 -24.34 29.36 -16.95
CA TRP A 387 -23.90 28.92 -15.64
C TRP A 387 -24.60 29.70 -14.53
N LYS A 388 -25.38 28.99 -13.69
CA LYS A 388 -26.16 29.53 -12.56
C LYS A 388 -25.70 28.89 -11.25
N PRO A 389 -24.55 29.31 -10.68
CA PRO A 389 -24.08 28.76 -9.41
C PRO A 389 -25.02 29.13 -8.26
N GLN A 390 -25.08 28.24 -7.27
CA GLN A 390 -25.89 28.42 -6.07
C GLN A 390 -25.06 28.13 -4.81
N ASN A 391 -25.50 28.65 -3.66
CA ASN A 391 -25.01 28.19 -2.38
C ASN A 391 -25.51 26.77 -2.10
N PHE A 392 -24.79 25.99 -1.31
CA PHE A 392 -25.24 24.65 -0.90
C PHE A 392 -26.60 24.67 -0.17
N SER A 393 -26.90 25.77 0.53
CA SER A 393 -28.15 25.97 1.24
C SER A 393 -29.34 26.41 0.34
N GLU A 394 -29.10 26.61 -0.97
CA GLU A 394 -30.05 27.14 -1.95
C GLU A 394 -30.66 28.51 -1.58
N ARG A 395 -30.07 29.19 -0.60
CA ARG A 395 -30.52 30.48 -0.08
C ARG A 395 -29.51 31.59 -0.37
N PHE A 396 -29.98 32.83 -0.40
CA PHE A 396 -29.20 34.03 -0.59
C PHE A 396 -29.27 34.87 0.69
N TYR A 397 -28.18 35.53 1.09
CA TYR A 397 -28.03 36.17 2.38
C TYR A 397 -27.73 37.66 2.26
N GLY A 398 -27.69 38.22 1.04
CA GLY A 398 -27.42 39.63 0.82
C GLY A 398 -25.99 40.06 1.17
N PRO A 399 -25.77 41.32 1.61
CA PRO A 399 -24.44 41.82 1.95
C PRO A 399 -23.83 41.02 3.10
N THR A 400 -22.77 40.27 2.78
CA THR A 400 -22.11 39.31 3.69
C THR A 400 -20.64 39.73 3.87
N ARG A 401 -20.14 39.77 5.11
CA ARG A 401 -18.73 40.03 5.41
C ARG A 401 -17.87 38.86 4.93
N LEU A 402 -16.65 39.12 4.44
CA LEU A 402 -15.74 38.07 3.95
C LEU A 402 -15.46 37.01 5.02
N ARG A 403 -15.27 37.38 6.29
CA ARG A 403 -15.10 36.43 7.39
C ARG A 403 -16.27 35.44 7.48
N GLU A 404 -17.50 35.96 7.46
CA GLU A 404 -18.70 35.12 7.54
C GLU A 404 -18.86 34.25 6.27
N ALA A 405 -18.61 34.82 5.10
CA ALA A 405 -18.68 34.12 3.85
C ALA A 405 -17.68 32.92 3.79
N MET A 406 -16.47 33.09 4.33
CA MET A 406 -15.50 32.01 4.46
C MET A 406 -15.98 30.95 5.44
N VAL A 407 -16.38 31.30 6.65
CA VAL A 407 -16.89 30.39 7.69
C VAL A 407 -18.08 29.57 7.20
N LYS A 408 -19.01 30.20 6.48
CA LYS A 408 -20.20 29.57 5.93
C LYS A 408 -20.00 28.99 4.52
N SER A 409 -18.78 29.11 4.00
CA SER A 409 -18.40 28.58 2.66
C SER A 409 -19.32 29.06 1.53
N ARG A 410 -19.69 30.39 1.52
CA ARG A 410 -20.62 30.96 0.53
C ARG A 410 -20.04 30.94 -0.88
N ASN A 411 -20.71 30.24 -1.78
CA ASN A 411 -20.25 30.06 -3.16
C ASN A 411 -20.31 31.38 -3.94
N LEU A 412 -21.44 32.06 -3.87
CA LEU A 412 -21.68 33.27 -4.67
C LEU A 412 -20.78 34.44 -4.25
N VAL A 413 -20.47 34.54 -2.95
CA VAL A 413 -19.49 35.50 -2.45
C VAL A 413 -18.12 35.21 -2.99
N SER A 414 -17.67 33.94 -2.96
CA SER A 414 -16.34 33.52 -3.46
C SER A 414 -16.18 33.79 -4.95
N ILE A 415 -17.21 33.53 -5.77
CA ILE A 415 -17.22 33.82 -7.22
C ILE A 415 -17.11 35.33 -7.47
N ARG A 416 -17.91 36.15 -6.78
CA ARG A 416 -17.84 37.63 -6.91
C ARG A 416 -16.50 38.16 -6.46
N LEU A 417 -15.96 37.59 -5.37
CA LEU A 417 -14.64 37.95 -4.87
C LEU A 417 -13.58 37.72 -5.92
N LEU A 418 -13.52 36.53 -6.53
CA LEU A 418 -12.56 36.20 -7.59
C LEU A 418 -12.75 37.13 -8.80
N ARG A 419 -13.99 37.42 -9.21
CA ARG A 419 -14.26 38.35 -10.30
C ARG A 419 -13.72 39.76 -10.00
N ASN A 420 -13.88 40.24 -8.78
CA ASN A 420 -13.41 41.57 -8.36
C ASN A 420 -11.89 41.64 -8.26
N VAL A 421 -11.24 40.56 -7.80
CA VAL A 421 -9.79 40.40 -7.73
C VAL A 421 -9.17 40.33 -9.11
N GLY A 422 -9.86 39.71 -10.07
CA GLY A 422 -9.35 39.37 -11.40
C GLY A 422 -8.74 37.99 -11.43
N ILE A 423 -9.13 37.19 -12.42
CA ILE A 423 -8.76 35.77 -12.52
C ILE A 423 -7.26 35.61 -12.69
N GLU A 424 -6.65 36.34 -13.62
CA GLU A 424 -5.19 36.22 -13.89
C GLU A 424 -4.36 36.62 -12.66
N TYR A 425 -4.71 37.73 -12.01
CA TYR A 425 -4.04 38.12 -10.79
C TYR A 425 -4.12 37.05 -9.70
N ALA A 426 -5.32 36.49 -9.49
CA ALA A 426 -5.49 35.42 -8.49
C ALA A 426 -4.68 34.19 -8.84
N ARG A 427 -4.62 33.79 -10.11
CA ARG A 427 -3.79 32.68 -10.58
C ARG A 427 -2.32 32.93 -10.30
N ASP A 428 -1.80 34.11 -10.65
CA ASP A 428 -0.40 34.49 -10.41
C ASP A 428 -0.08 34.52 -8.92
N TYR A 429 -0.93 35.13 -8.11
CA TYR A 429 -0.76 35.15 -6.66
C TYR A 429 -0.75 33.76 -6.02
N ILE A 430 -1.67 32.89 -6.45
CA ILE A 430 -1.83 31.53 -5.90
C ILE A 430 -0.65 30.62 -6.22
N THR A 431 0.14 30.90 -7.27
CA THR A 431 1.39 30.16 -7.51
C THR A 431 2.39 30.28 -6.36
N GLY A 432 2.34 31.35 -5.58
CA GLY A 432 3.12 31.53 -4.35
C GLY A 432 2.85 30.47 -3.27
N PHE A 433 1.72 29.75 -3.37
CA PHE A 433 1.41 28.62 -2.50
C PHE A 433 1.91 27.29 -3.04
N GLY A 434 2.64 27.29 -4.17
CA GLY A 434 3.26 26.12 -4.78
C GLY A 434 2.38 25.35 -5.75
N PHE A 435 1.29 25.95 -6.20
CA PHE A 435 0.49 25.41 -7.33
C PHE A 435 1.08 25.88 -8.65
N GLU A 436 1.04 25.03 -9.65
CA GLU A 436 1.45 25.39 -11.01
C GLU A 436 0.34 26.20 -11.69
N LYS A 437 0.68 27.25 -12.43
CA LYS A 437 -0.29 28.15 -13.04
C LYS A 437 -1.21 27.46 -14.04
N ASP A 438 -0.70 26.47 -14.76
CA ASP A 438 -1.45 25.66 -15.74
C ASP A 438 -2.45 24.68 -15.09
N GLU A 439 -2.26 24.33 -13.80
CA GLU A 439 -3.22 23.54 -13.03
C GLU A 439 -4.44 24.37 -12.58
N LEU A 440 -4.34 25.71 -12.63
CA LEU A 440 -5.37 26.64 -12.13
C LEU A 440 -6.28 27.08 -13.29
N PRO A 441 -7.60 26.79 -13.23
CA PRO A 441 -8.54 27.18 -14.27
C PRO A 441 -8.57 28.70 -14.50
N ALA A 442 -8.54 29.14 -15.76
CA ALA A 442 -8.59 30.54 -16.13
C ALA A 442 -10.06 31.07 -16.19
N ASN A 443 -10.91 30.64 -15.25
CA ASN A 443 -12.31 31.03 -15.20
C ASN A 443 -12.83 31.11 -13.74
N LEU A 444 -14.06 31.61 -13.58
CA LEU A 444 -14.65 31.84 -12.27
C LEU A 444 -14.97 30.57 -11.46
N SER A 445 -15.01 29.40 -12.10
CA SER A 445 -15.21 28.13 -11.38
C SER A 445 -14.05 27.80 -10.45
N MET A 446 -12.87 28.41 -10.66
CA MET A 446 -11.71 28.29 -9.78
C MET A 446 -12.06 28.72 -8.34
N ALA A 447 -12.97 29.69 -8.14
CA ALA A 447 -13.45 30.11 -6.82
C ALA A 447 -14.14 28.97 -6.03
N LEU A 448 -14.61 27.94 -6.72
CA LEU A 448 -15.26 26.77 -6.13
C LEU A 448 -14.33 25.54 -6.10
N GLY A 449 -13.05 25.72 -6.44
CA GLY A 449 -12.05 24.67 -6.42
C GLY A 449 -12.22 23.65 -7.54
N SER A 450 -12.45 24.09 -8.77
CA SER A 450 -12.53 23.22 -9.95
C SER A 450 -11.16 22.81 -10.50
N ALA A 451 -10.06 23.29 -9.92
CA ALA A 451 -8.69 22.84 -10.23
C ALA A 451 -8.53 21.34 -9.98
N SER A 452 -7.69 20.68 -10.77
CA SER A 452 -7.38 19.25 -10.60
C SER A 452 -6.02 19.11 -9.88
N LEU A 453 -6.06 18.94 -8.55
CA LEU A 453 -4.89 19.02 -7.67
C LEU A 453 -4.66 17.71 -6.90
N THR A 454 -3.41 17.48 -6.47
CA THR A 454 -3.08 16.35 -5.62
C THR A 454 -3.29 16.70 -4.13
N PRO A 455 -3.57 15.70 -3.26
CA PRO A 455 -3.60 15.92 -1.81
C PRO A 455 -2.29 16.53 -1.28
N LEU A 456 -1.14 16.15 -1.82
CA LEU A 456 0.16 16.69 -1.42
C LEU A 456 0.29 18.18 -1.80
N SER A 457 -0.14 18.59 -3.00
CA SER A 457 -0.09 20.01 -3.39
C SER A 457 -1.02 20.86 -2.52
N MET A 458 -2.20 20.35 -2.16
CA MET A 458 -3.10 21.00 -1.23
C MET A 458 -2.48 21.13 0.18
N ALA A 459 -1.91 20.06 0.74
CA ALA A 459 -1.23 20.09 2.03
C ALA A 459 -0.07 21.10 2.04
N ARG A 460 0.72 21.14 0.95
CA ARG A 460 1.80 22.13 0.77
C ARG A 460 1.28 23.57 0.76
N GLY A 461 0.20 23.82 0.04
CA GLY A 461 -0.43 25.15 0.00
C GLY A 461 -0.94 25.58 1.39
N TYR A 462 -1.59 24.66 2.12
CA TYR A 462 -2.03 24.95 3.49
C TYR A 462 -0.88 25.14 4.49
N ALA A 463 0.27 24.52 4.27
CA ALA A 463 1.45 24.72 5.10
C ALA A 463 1.92 26.19 5.08
N VAL A 464 1.72 26.91 3.98
CA VAL A 464 2.03 28.34 3.88
C VAL A 464 1.23 29.16 4.89
N PHE A 465 -0.06 28.85 5.07
CA PHE A 465 -0.86 29.51 6.12
C PHE A 465 -0.42 29.14 7.54
N ALA A 466 0.02 27.90 7.73
CA ALA A 466 0.37 27.39 9.06
C ALA A 466 1.74 27.85 9.56
N ASN A 467 2.63 28.30 8.67
CA ASN A 467 4.03 28.63 9.01
C ASN A 467 4.38 30.12 8.87
N GLY A 468 3.38 30.99 8.71
CA GLY A 468 3.58 32.42 8.61
C GLY A 468 3.87 32.95 7.20
N GLY A 469 3.57 32.16 6.14
CA GLY A 469 3.63 32.61 4.75
C GLY A 469 4.78 32.03 3.92
N TYR A 470 5.46 31.02 4.43
CA TYR A 470 6.63 30.44 3.72
C TYR A 470 6.28 29.16 2.97
N LEU A 471 6.72 29.09 1.72
CA LEU A 471 6.53 27.90 0.88
C LEU A 471 7.60 26.85 1.18
N VAL A 472 7.19 25.72 1.74
CA VAL A 472 8.08 24.58 2.00
C VAL A 472 8.17 23.62 0.82
N LYS A 473 9.28 22.89 0.71
CA LYS A 473 9.44 21.80 -0.24
C LYS A 473 9.16 20.47 0.46
N PRO A 474 8.14 19.71 0.04
CA PRO A 474 7.88 18.39 0.62
C PRO A 474 9.09 17.46 0.45
N GLN A 475 9.47 16.77 1.52
CA GLN A 475 10.58 15.84 1.56
C GLN A 475 10.24 14.61 2.41
N PHE A 476 10.79 13.45 2.03
CA PHE A 476 10.54 12.17 2.72
C PHE A 476 11.81 11.36 2.96
N ILE A 477 12.94 11.72 2.34
CA ILE A 477 14.27 11.18 2.64
C ILE A 477 15.04 12.23 3.41
N ARG A 478 15.55 11.86 4.58
CA ARG A 478 16.44 12.72 5.37
C ARG A 478 17.89 12.47 5.02
N THR A 479 18.33 11.20 5.05
CA THR A 479 19.73 10.83 4.86
C THR A 479 19.80 9.47 4.19
N ILE A 480 20.80 9.27 3.33
CA ILE A 480 21.20 7.96 2.82
C ILE A 480 22.65 7.72 3.26
N ARG A 481 22.90 6.55 3.85
CA ARG A 481 24.23 6.09 4.26
C ARG A 481 24.60 4.81 3.53
N ASP A 482 25.88 4.65 3.25
CA ASP A 482 26.43 3.40 2.73
C ASP A 482 26.64 2.34 3.83
N MET A 483 27.26 1.22 3.49
CA MET A 483 27.54 0.11 4.41
C MET A 483 28.51 0.53 5.52
N ASP A 484 29.43 1.45 5.25
CA ASP A 484 30.41 1.97 6.19
C ASP A 484 29.86 3.08 7.08
N GLY A 485 28.57 3.43 6.89
CA GLY A 485 27.87 4.47 7.64
C GLY A 485 28.15 5.90 7.12
N GLN A 486 28.91 6.05 6.01
CA GLN A 486 29.18 7.35 5.42
C GLN A 486 27.92 7.94 4.79
N VAL A 487 27.72 9.24 4.96
CA VAL A 487 26.58 9.95 4.37
C VAL A 487 26.85 10.18 2.89
N VAL A 488 26.04 9.53 2.02
CA VAL A 488 26.11 9.69 0.56
C VAL A 488 25.07 10.68 0.03
N TYR A 489 24.03 10.95 0.83
CA TYR A 489 23.01 11.95 0.53
C TYR A 489 22.39 12.48 1.83
N GLU A 490 22.17 13.78 1.89
CA GLU A 490 21.48 14.44 2.99
C GLU A 490 20.58 15.55 2.46
N THR A 491 19.33 15.55 2.88
CA THR A 491 18.40 16.65 2.60
C THR A 491 18.57 17.71 3.68
N ARG A 492 18.90 18.93 3.26
CA ARG A 492 18.90 20.09 4.14
C ARG A 492 17.57 20.83 3.96
N PRO A 493 16.68 20.80 4.96
CA PRO A 493 15.45 21.57 4.89
C PRO A 493 15.80 23.06 4.81
N SER A 494 15.07 23.80 3.99
CA SER A 494 15.10 25.26 4.05
C SER A 494 14.41 25.66 5.35
N ILE A 495 15.18 26.05 6.34
CA ILE A 495 14.66 26.50 7.63
C ILE A 495 14.33 27.98 7.49
N ILE A 496 13.14 28.36 7.97
CA ILE A 496 12.79 29.78 8.11
C ILE A 496 13.74 30.39 9.14
N CYS A 497 14.43 31.42 8.71
CA CYS A 497 15.32 32.16 9.59
C CYS A 497 14.61 33.44 10.03
N ASP A 498 14.20 33.49 11.30
CA ASP A 498 13.53 34.66 11.85
C ASP A 498 14.49 35.89 11.96
N ASP A 499 15.81 35.66 11.96
CA ASP A 499 16.86 36.68 12.11
C ASP A 499 17.67 36.97 10.83
N CYS A 500 17.36 36.30 9.71
CA CYS A 500 18.04 36.54 8.43
C CYS A 500 17.41 37.76 7.74
N ARG A 501 18.03 38.93 7.89
CA ARG A 501 17.77 40.13 7.10
C ARG A 501 18.75 40.25 5.97
#